data_2f6a3bd60671f5e0830224d2d5417551
#
_entry.id   2f6a3bd60671f5e0830224d2d5417551
#
_cell.length_a   1.000
_cell.length_b   1.000
_cell.length_c   1.000
_cell.angle_alpha   90.00
_cell.angle_beta   90.00
_cell.angle_gamma   90.00
#
_symmetry.space_group_name_H-M   'P 1'
#
loop_
_entity.id
_entity.type
_entity.pdbx_description
1 polymer ?
#
loop_
_entity_poly.entity_id
_entity_poly.type
_entity_poly.pdbx_seq_one_letter_code
_entity_poly.pdbx_strand_id
1 'polypeptide(L)'
;MKTIDSIKAAFKQGQRSEALQACAQLCAAEPTNLEPKRLLALMYVVLGHFAEAKTGYQAVLALRPNDGDALFNLAVCERELQNLQAAVDVYTTYTNAHPSAVEGWVNLAECHQQLGQYQQAITAADRAIKITPTSFRPWLIKADALQAARDYSGAIKQYKNANQCEPNAASYLGMGLAQQALKQLPEALDSLTRALGLAQKLLPALLARAEILDVMGRPQEALSDYLAALTIKPDHEQGLKNASGLLVALNRGTEALELFNKALEVSPNLLVAKLGSAWATSKMVPLWHVPMMNELHRNDAYYEGIKTAAQPGKLVLEIGAGSGLLSMMAAKLGASKVVACEAEPLVAKTATEIVKANGFADTVTILSKISYDVELGKDLPEKADVLIHEIFDSAIIGEHVLPALEDAKKRLLKPDALIVPHAASIMIALMGGEAAGKYLRVDSSNGFDLSLFNSIASKKIPFYREDIALVPMSAAVDAFRFDFVNQHSYPAENKILELTATTEGLCYGIVQWIRLELDANTNWENPPTDIRSTTAWQRTIYRFDQPLQLTKGMTVKIAASHDRASPWFDLAK
;
A
#
# COMPACT_ATOMS: atom_id res chain seq x y z
N MET A 1 2.33 -71.58 5.60
CA MET A 1 1.85 -70.21 5.83
C MET A 1 2.96 -69.40 6.49
N LYS A 2 3.14 -68.11 6.10
CA LYS A 2 4.06 -67.20 6.79
C LYS A 2 3.48 -66.94 8.20
N THR A 3 4.34 -66.97 9.23
CA THR A 3 3.92 -66.60 10.60
C THR A 3 3.75 -65.09 10.73
N ILE A 4 2.97 -64.64 11.70
CA ILE A 4 2.77 -63.21 12.00
C ILE A 4 4.09 -62.45 12.13
N ASP A 5 5.05 -63.06 12.83
CA ASP A 5 6.37 -62.43 13.03
C ASP A 5 7.18 -62.33 11.72
N SER A 6 7.09 -63.34 10.84
CA SER A 6 7.70 -63.26 9.51
C SER A 6 7.06 -62.22 8.61
N ILE A 7 5.74 -62.01 8.72
CA ILE A 7 5.00 -60.95 8.00
C ILE A 7 5.41 -59.56 8.50
N LYS A 8 5.45 -59.37 9.84
CA LYS A 8 5.93 -58.12 10.46
C LYS A 8 7.35 -57.78 10.03
N ALA A 9 8.24 -58.78 10.00
CA ALA A 9 9.64 -58.61 9.58
C ALA A 9 9.74 -58.22 8.10
N ALA A 10 9.01 -58.89 7.20
CA ALA A 10 8.96 -58.56 5.79
C ALA A 10 8.44 -57.14 5.54
N PHE A 11 7.39 -56.70 6.25
CA PHE A 11 6.86 -55.34 6.16
C PHE A 11 7.88 -54.28 6.60
N LYS A 12 8.58 -54.52 7.72
CA LYS A 12 9.66 -53.63 8.19
C LYS A 12 10.85 -53.57 7.24
N GLN A 13 11.16 -54.64 6.51
CA GLN A 13 12.21 -54.70 5.50
C GLN A 13 11.80 -54.07 4.15
N GLY A 14 10.62 -53.48 4.06
CA GLY A 14 10.14 -52.79 2.82
C GLY A 14 9.42 -53.70 1.84
N GLN A 15 9.24 -55.00 2.10
CA GLN A 15 8.49 -55.95 1.26
C GLN A 15 6.99 -55.80 1.52
N ARG A 16 6.46 -54.59 1.27
CA ARG A 16 5.12 -54.16 1.70
C ARG A 16 4.00 -54.95 1.05
N SER A 17 4.06 -55.12 -0.30
CA SER A 17 3.02 -55.83 -1.06
C SER A 17 2.95 -57.32 -0.71
N GLU A 18 4.11 -57.99 -0.56
CA GLU A 18 4.16 -59.38 -0.17
C GLU A 18 3.66 -59.61 1.27
N ALA A 19 4.01 -58.67 2.16
CA ALA A 19 3.56 -58.75 3.56
C ALA A 19 2.04 -58.56 3.66
N LEU A 20 1.46 -57.59 2.91
CA LEU A 20 0.01 -57.40 2.84
C LEU A 20 -0.70 -58.64 2.30
N GLN A 21 -0.21 -59.17 1.17
CA GLN A 21 -0.81 -60.38 0.57
C GLN A 21 -0.74 -61.60 1.52
N ALA A 22 0.39 -61.81 2.15
CA ALA A 22 0.56 -62.90 3.11
C ALA A 22 -0.33 -62.74 4.36
N CYS A 23 -0.48 -61.49 4.85
CA CYS A 23 -1.34 -61.18 5.96
C CYS A 23 -2.83 -61.39 5.59
N ALA A 24 -3.24 -60.97 4.40
CA ALA A 24 -4.62 -61.20 3.90
C ALA A 24 -4.95 -62.68 3.73
N GLN A 25 -3.99 -63.47 3.21
CA GLN A 25 -4.14 -64.94 3.15
C GLN A 25 -4.29 -65.56 4.54
N LEU A 26 -3.54 -65.10 5.51
CA LEU A 26 -3.64 -65.58 6.90
C LEU A 26 -5.01 -65.20 7.54
N CYS A 27 -5.49 -63.96 7.26
CA CYS A 27 -6.84 -63.55 7.68
C CYS A 27 -7.94 -64.42 7.08
N ALA A 28 -7.78 -64.85 5.84
CA ALA A 28 -8.74 -65.76 5.18
C ALA A 28 -8.70 -67.17 5.72
N ALA A 29 -7.50 -67.69 6.06
CA ALA A 29 -7.30 -69.00 6.63
C ALA A 29 -7.78 -69.09 8.10
N GLU A 30 -7.71 -67.98 8.83
CA GLU A 30 -8.05 -67.90 10.24
C GLU A 30 -9.12 -66.81 10.48
N PRO A 31 -10.35 -66.99 10.06
CA PRO A 31 -11.35 -65.91 10.01
C PRO A 31 -11.80 -65.40 11.40
N THR A 32 -11.57 -66.14 12.46
CA THR A 32 -11.89 -65.76 13.84
C THR A 32 -10.67 -65.23 14.62
N ASN A 33 -9.47 -65.36 14.05
CA ASN A 33 -8.24 -64.84 14.69
C ASN A 33 -8.14 -63.34 14.49
N LEU A 34 -8.07 -62.59 15.59
CA LEU A 34 -8.03 -61.13 15.58
C LEU A 34 -6.67 -60.58 15.23
N GLU A 35 -5.61 -61.32 15.54
CA GLU A 35 -4.23 -60.80 15.43
C GLU A 35 -3.80 -60.52 14.00
N PRO A 36 -4.04 -61.41 13.00
CA PRO A 36 -3.77 -61.09 11.61
C PRO A 36 -4.61 -59.94 11.08
N LYS A 37 -5.91 -59.84 11.49
CA LYS A 37 -6.79 -58.77 11.09
C LYS A 37 -6.32 -57.41 11.59
N ARG A 38 -5.92 -57.33 12.87
CA ARG A 38 -5.33 -56.11 13.44
C ARG A 38 -4.05 -55.71 12.71
N LEU A 39 -3.19 -56.71 12.46
CA LEU A 39 -1.90 -56.47 11.77
C LEU A 39 -2.16 -55.94 10.34
N LEU A 40 -3.06 -56.51 9.60
CA LEU A 40 -3.40 -56.09 8.25
C LEU A 40 -3.95 -54.66 8.25
N ALA A 41 -4.90 -54.36 9.15
CA ALA A 41 -5.45 -53.02 9.29
C ALA A 41 -4.37 -51.98 9.69
N LEU A 42 -3.47 -52.33 10.62
CA LEU A 42 -2.38 -51.48 11.02
C LEU A 42 -1.37 -51.21 9.87
N MET A 43 -1.07 -52.23 9.06
CA MET A 43 -0.25 -52.05 7.86
C MET A 43 -0.88 -51.08 6.87
N TYR A 44 -2.21 -51.15 6.67
CA TYR A 44 -2.92 -50.16 5.85
C TYR A 44 -2.85 -48.76 6.44
N VAL A 45 -2.97 -48.57 7.77
CA VAL A 45 -2.78 -47.26 8.40
C VAL A 45 -1.36 -46.69 8.12
N VAL A 46 -0.33 -47.52 8.28
CA VAL A 46 1.06 -47.10 8.03
C VAL A 46 1.29 -46.72 6.56
N LEU A 47 0.52 -47.29 5.64
CA LEU A 47 0.57 -46.97 4.23
C LEU A 47 -0.33 -45.81 3.80
N GLY A 48 -1.13 -45.25 4.72
CA GLY A 48 -2.11 -44.20 4.42
C GLY A 48 -3.38 -44.69 3.74
N HIS A 49 -3.61 -46.02 3.70
CA HIS A 49 -4.81 -46.65 3.11
C HIS A 49 -5.93 -46.74 4.16
N PHE A 50 -6.44 -45.56 4.56
CA PHE A 50 -7.36 -45.48 5.71
C PHE A 50 -8.74 -46.14 5.46
N ALA A 51 -9.21 -46.24 4.22
CA ALA A 51 -10.47 -46.89 3.89
C ALA A 51 -10.41 -48.40 4.10
N GLU A 52 -9.32 -49.04 3.65
CA GLU A 52 -9.05 -50.47 3.86
C GLU A 52 -8.78 -50.75 5.34
N ALA A 53 -8.02 -49.88 6.01
CA ALA A 53 -7.77 -49.99 7.45
C ALA A 53 -9.09 -49.95 8.25
N LYS A 54 -9.99 -49.01 7.94
CA LYS A 54 -11.33 -48.89 8.53
C LYS A 54 -12.08 -50.20 8.42
N THR A 55 -12.18 -50.78 7.22
CA THR A 55 -12.84 -52.06 6.97
C THR A 55 -12.22 -53.18 7.82
N GLY A 56 -10.89 -53.23 7.92
CA GLY A 56 -10.16 -54.18 8.74
C GLY A 56 -10.49 -54.05 10.23
N TYR A 57 -10.51 -52.84 10.78
CA TYR A 57 -10.83 -52.63 12.20
C TYR A 57 -12.33 -52.91 12.49
N GLN A 58 -13.23 -52.59 11.57
CA GLN A 58 -14.63 -52.94 11.70
C GLN A 58 -14.80 -54.47 11.76
N ALA A 59 -14.07 -55.25 10.97
CA ALA A 59 -14.05 -56.71 11.05
C ALA A 59 -13.51 -57.23 12.38
N VAL A 60 -12.53 -56.56 12.99
CA VAL A 60 -12.05 -56.87 14.35
C VAL A 60 -13.13 -56.60 15.39
N LEU A 61 -13.82 -55.45 15.30
CA LEU A 61 -14.85 -55.03 16.24
C LEU A 61 -16.11 -55.87 16.12
N ALA A 62 -16.42 -56.44 14.94
CA ALA A 62 -17.49 -57.40 14.76
C ALA A 62 -17.29 -58.70 15.58
N LEU A 63 -16.02 -59.06 15.79
CA LEU A 63 -15.66 -60.26 16.61
C LEU A 63 -15.43 -59.89 18.09
N ARG A 64 -14.94 -58.67 18.36
CA ARG A 64 -14.68 -58.15 19.70
C ARG A 64 -15.09 -56.69 19.79
N PRO A 65 -16.34 -56.35 20.14
CA PRO A 65 -16.85 -54.97 20.11
C PRO A 65 -16.13 -53.96 21.00
N ASN A 66 -15.48 -54.39 22.06
CA ASN A 66 -14.73 -53.52 22.99
C ASN A 66 -13.19 -53.64 22.82
N ASP A 67 -12.72 -54.00 21.63
CA ASP A 67 -11.29 -54.07 21.36
C ASP A 67 -10.69 -52.65 21.32
N GLY A 68 -9.91 -52.31 22.35
CA GLY A 68 -9.38 -50.95 22.53
C GLY A 68 -8.50 -50.49 21.37
N ASP A 69 -7.61 -51.35 20.89
CA ASP A 69 -6.71 -50.99 19.77
C ASP A 69 -7.51 -50.78 18.48
N ALA A 70 -8.53 -51.63 18.24
CA ALA A 70 -9.35 -51.50 17.05
C ALA A 70 -10.26 -50.24 17.10
N LEU A 71 -10.84 -49.95 18.27
CA LEU A 71 -11.64 -48.73 18.45
C LEU A 71 -10.77 -47.48 18.24
N PHE A 72 -9.61 -47.39 18.89
CA PHE A 72 -8.73 -46.25 18.77
C PHE A 72 -8.32 -46.01 17.31
N ASN A 73 -7.80 -47.06 16.64
CA ASN A 73 -7.33 -46.94 15.27
C ASN A 73 -8.47 -46.75 14.24
N LEU A 74 -9.66 -47.30 14.49
CA LEU A 74 -10.82 -46.99 13.67
C LEU A 74 -11.18 -45.51 13.74
N ALA A 75 -11.17 -44.93 14.93
CA ALA A 75 -11.42 -43.50 15.09
C ALA A 75 -10.34 -42.64 14.41
N VAL A 76 -9.07 -43.07 14.45
CA VAL A 76 -8.02 -42.44 13.66
C VAL A 76 -8.33 -42.51 12.16
N CYS A 77 -8.71 -43.68 11.64
CA CYS A 77 -9.07 -43.83 10.22
C CYS A 77 -10.26 -42.93 9.82
N GLU A 78 -11.30 -42.86 10.65
CA GLU A 78 -12.44 -41.97 10.38
C GLU A 78 -12.05 -40.50 10.33
N ARG A 79 -11.15 -40.07 11.25
CA ARG A 79 -10.63 -38.71 11.28
C ARG A 79 -9.80 -38.38 10.01
N GLU A 80 -8.90 -39.28 9.62
CA GLU A 80 -8.05 -39.08 8.42
C GLU A 80 -8.90 -39.10 7.12
N LEU A 81 -10.01 -39.83 7.12
CA LEU A 81 -11.02 -39.81 6.04
C LEU A 81 -11.95 -38.57 6.09
N GLN A 82 -11.72 -37.65 7.02
CA GLN A 82 -12.55 -36.45 7.26
C GLN A 82 -14.00 -36.77 7.73
N ASN A 83 -14.24 -37.96 8.21
CA ASN A 83 -15.53 -38.38 8.78
C ASN A 83 -15.57 -38.02 10.28
N LEU A 84 -15.46 -36.74 10.60
CA LEU A 84 -15.20 -36.26 11.97
C LEU A 84 -16.31 -36.71 12.96
N GLN A 85 -17.60 -36.73 12.55
CA GLN A 85 -18.67 -37.17 13.46
C GLN A 85 -18.54 -38.68 13.77
N ALA A 86 -18.21 -39.50 12.79
CA ALA A 86 -17.97 -40.92 13.02
C ALA A 86 -16.74 -41.15 13.93
N ALA A 87 -15.70 -40.36 13.77
CA ALA A 87 -14.54 -40.40 14.66
C ALA A 87 -14.92 -40.05 16.11
N VAL A 88 -15.74 -39.02 16.33
CA VAL A 88 -16.27 -38.66 17.66
C VAL A 88 -17.04 -39.82 18.29
N ASP A 89 -17.92 -40.47 17.54
CA ASP A 89 -18.76 -41.58 18.05
C ASP A 89 -17.87 -42.77 18.49
N VAL A 90 -16.85 -43.09 17.67
CA VAL A 90 -15.91 -44.19 17.99
C VAL A 90 -14.96 -43.79 19.13
N TYR A 91 -14.39 -42.55 19.15
CA TYR A 91 -13.59 -42.11 20.29
C TYR A 91 -14.39 -42.04 21.59
N THR A 92 -15.65 -41.65 21.53
CA THR A 92 -16.55 -41.67 22.70
C THR A 92 -16.72 -43.10 23.24
N THR A 93 -16.92 -44.07 22.36
CA THR A 93 -16.97 -45.47 22.74
C THR A 93 -15.68 -45.95 23.37
N TYR A 94 -14.53 -45.56 22.75
CA TYR A 94 -13.21 -45.89 23.25
C TYR A 94 -12.92 -45.29 24.64
N THR A 95 -13.18 -44.00 24.84
CA THR A 95 -12.91 -43.31 26.11
C THR A 95 -13.82 -43.78 27.24
N ASN A 96 -15.05 -44.22 26.93
CA ASN A 96 -15.94 -44.84 27.91
C ASN A 96 -15.42 -46.21 28.37
N ALA A 97 -14.85 -46.98 27.46
CA ALA A 97 -14.26 -48.30 27.78
C ALA A 97 -12.86 -48.14 28.44
N HIS A 98 -12.12 -47.09 28.09
CA HIS A 98 -10.74 -46.83 28.54
C HIS A 98 -10.60 -45.42 29.11
N PRO A 99 -11.24 -45.08 30.26
CA PRO A 99 -11.31 -43.72 30.79
C PRO A 99 -9.95 -43.12 31.24
N SER A 100 -8.93 -43.93 31.40
CA SER A 100 -7.57 -43.51 31.74
C SER A 100 -6.65 -43.28 30.50
N ALA A 101 -7.15 -43.55 29.29
CA ALA A 101 -6.38 -43.39 28.07
C ALA A 101 -6.39 -41.92 27.61
N VAL A 102 -5.34 -41.20 27.91
CA VAL A 102 -5.19 -39.76 27.66
C VAL A 102 -5.35 -39.43 26.18
N GLU A 103 -4.69 -40.19 25.30
CA GLU A 103 -4.70 -40.01 23.87
C GLU A 103 -6.12 -40.06 23.26
N GLY A 104 -6.96 -40.93 23.81
CA GLY A 104 -8.36 -41.01 23.39
C GLY A 104 -9.15 -39.72 23.67
N TRP A 105 -8.97 -39.15 24.88
CA TRP A 105 -9.59 -37.90 25.27
C TRP A 105 -9.03 -36.70 24.47
N VAL A 106 -7.71 -36.69 24.22
CA VAL A 106 -7.06 -35.64 23.41
C VAL A 106 -7.61 -35.65 21.98
N ASN A 107 -7.63 -36.82 21.34
CA ASN A 107 -8.13 -36.95 19.96
C ASN A 107 -9.65 -36.66 19.86
N LEU A 108 -10.43 -37.07 20.87
CA LEU A 108 -11.84 -36.70 20.95
C LEU A 108 -12.05 -35.19 21.03
N ALA A 109 -11.22 -34.52 21.86
CA ALA A 109 -11.29 -33.07 21.99
C ALA A 109 -10.93 -32.35 20.67
N GLU A 110 -9.90 -32.84 19.96
CA GLU A 110 -9.53 -32.32 18.63
C GLU A 110 -10.63 -32.49 17.59
N CYS A 111 -11.30 -33.67 17.55
CA CYS A 111 -12.41 -33.90 16.65
C CYS A 111 -13.61 -32.99 16.97
N HIS A 112 -13.95 -32.80 18.25
CA HIS A 112 -14.99 -31.84 18.64
C HIS A 112 -14.64 -30.41 18.27
N GLN A 113 -13.38 -30.02 18.44
CA GLN A 113 -12.90 -28.69 18.05
C GLN A 113 -13.04 -28.45 16.55
N GLN A 114 -12.64 -29.44 15.71
CA GLN A 114 -12.78 -29.34 14.25
C GLN A 114 -14.24 -29.28 13.79
N LEU A 115 -15.15 -29.88 14.55
CA LEU A 115 -16.60 -29.79 14.30
C LEU A 115 -17.24 -28.50 14.85
N GLY A 116 -16.46 -27.59 15.46
CA GLY A 116 -17.01 -26.40 16.11
C GLY A 116 -17.77 -26.66 17.41
N GLN A 117 -17.69 -27.87 17.96
CA GLN A 117 -18.34 -28.32 19.20
C GLN A 117 -17.45 -27.95 20.41
N TYR A 118 -17.24 -26.65 20.62
CA TYR A 118 -16.23 -26.14 21.56
C TYR A 118 -16.47 -26.59 23.01
N GLN A 119 -17.71 -26.65 23.48
CA GLN A 119 -18.02 -27.06 24.85
C GLN A 119 -17.67 -28.54 25.09
N GLN A 120 -17.92 -29.39 24.10
CA GLN A 120 -17.54 -30.81 24.15
C GLN A 120 -16.01 -30.97 24.09
N ALA A 121 -15.33 -30.18 23.25
CA ALA A 121 -13.86 -30.16 23.18
C ALA A 121 -13.26 -29.79 24.53
N ILE A 122 -13.77 -28.76 25.21
CA ILE A 122 -13.34 -28.35 26.55
C ILE A 122 -13.55 -29.50 27.55
N THR A 123 -14.70 -30.17 27.53
CA THR A 123 -15.01 -31.26 28.44
C THR A 123 -14.07 -32.45 28.26
N ALA A 124 -13.80 -32.83 27.01
CA ALA A 124 -12.85 -33.92 26.70
C ALA A 124 -11.41 -33.55 27.09
N ALA A 125 -10.98 -32.31 26.80
CA ALA A 125 -9.66 -31.79 27.23
C ALA A 125 -9.51 -31.79 28.77
N ASP A 126 -10.55 -31.42 29.50
CA ASP A 126 -10.55 -31.46 30.98
C ASP A 126 -10.36 -32.89 31.52
N ARG A 127 -10.92 -33.89 30.84
CA ARG A 127 -10.67 -35.28 31.18
C ARG A 127 -9.21 -35.66 30.97
N ALA A 128 -8.62 -35.28 29.84
CA ALA A 128 -7.20 -35.51 29.56
C ALA A 128 -6.29 -34.80 30.59
N ILE A 129 -6.56 -33.55 30.92
CA ILE A 129 -5.84 -32.75 31.91
C ILE A 129 -5.88 -33.42 33.30
N LYS A 130 -7.06 -33.92 33.69
CA LYS A 130 -7.19 -34.61 35.01
C LYS A 130 -6.31 -35.86 35.10
N ILE A 131 -6.07 -36.55 33.99
CA ILE A 131 -5.25 -37.76 33.95
C ILE A 131 -3.76 -37.40 33.90
N THR A 132 -3.39 -36.41 33.03
CA THR A 132 -2.00 -35.98 32.84
C THR A 132 -1.89 -34.47 32.82
N PRO A 133 -1.85 -33.82 34.01
CA PRO A 133 -1.81 -32.36 34.12
C PRO A 133 -0.50 -31.74 33.62
N THR A 134 0.55 -32.53 33.45
CA THR A 134 1.87 -32.11 32.98
C THR A 134 2.03 -32.14 31.46
N SER A 135 1.05 -32.65 30.72
CA SER A 135 1.05 -32.61 29.24
C SER A 135 0.54 -31.28 28.74
N PHE A 136 1.28 -30.59 27.86
CA PHE A 136 0.87 -29.28 27.32
C PHE A 136 -0.32 -29.38 26.34
N ARG A 137 -0.41 -30.49 25.60
CA ARG A 137 -1.36 -30.66 24.49
C ARG A 137 -2.84 -30.52 24.89
N PRO A 138 -3.34 -31.16 25.97
CA PRO A 138 -4.71 -30.95 26.42
C PRO A 138 -5.01 -29.51 26.85
N TRP A 139 -4.05 -28.83 27.49
CA TRP A 139 -4.19 -27.42 27.84
C TRP A 139 -4.30 -26.53 26.61
N LEU A 140 -3.47 -26.80 25.57
CA LEU A 140 -3.51 -26.08 24.30
C LEU A 140 -4.87 -26.23 23.62
N ILE A 141 -5.38 -27.47 23.47
CA ILE A 141 -6.69 -27.74 22.86
C ILE A 141 -7.80 -27.01 23.60
N LYS A 142 -7.78 -27.08 24.95
CA LYS A 142 -8.76 -26.35 25.76
C LYS A 142 -8.68 -24.83 25.55
N ALA A 143 -7.46 -24.28 25.45
CA ALA A 143 -7.25 -22.86 25.20
C ALA A 143 -7.79 -22.44 23.82
N ASP A 144 -7.47 -23.22 22.78
CA ASP A 144 -7.94 -22.98 21.42
C ASP A 144 -9.49 -23.06 21.32
N ALA A 145 -10.11 -24.03 22.01
CA ALA A 145 -11.56 -24.15 22.05
C ALA A 145 -12.23 -22.96 22.77
N LEU A 146 -11.64 -22.48 23.89
CA LEU A 146 -12.11 -21.28 24.59
C LEU A 146 -11.94 -20.02 23.72
N GLN A 147 -10.83 -19.89 23.01
CA GLN A 147 -10.60 -18.77 22.10
C GLN A 147 -11.60 -18.77 20.95
N ALA A 148 -11.87 -19.93 20.34
CA ALA A 148 -12.89 -20.08 19.30
C ALA A 148 -14.30 -19.76 19.82
N ALA A 149 -14.59 -20.09 21.09
CA ALA A 149 -15.81 -19.71 21.79
C ALA A 149 -15.82 -18.22 22.25
N ARG A 150 -14.77 -17.46 21.93
CA ARG A 150 -14.55 -16.05 22.32
C ARG A 150 -14.36 -15.80 23.83
N ASP A 151 -14.12 -16.83 24.61
CA ASP A 151 -13.63 -16.65 25.99
C ASP A 151 -12.11 -16.45 26.00
N TYR A 152 -11.69 -15.26 25.57
CA TYR A 152 -10.26 -14.92 25.48
C TYR A 152 -9.55 -14.94 26.83
N SER A 153 -10.23 -14.52 27.90
CA SER A 153 -9.67 -14.53 29.26
C SER A 153 -9.43 -15.95 29.75
N GLY A 154 -10.39 -16.85 29.54
CA GLY A 154 -10.25 -18.26 29.81
C GLY A 154 -9.14 -18.90 28.98
N ALA A 155 -9.07 -18.57 27.68
CA ALA A 155 -8.04 -19.07 26.77
C ALA A 155 -6.63 -18.70 27.24
N ILE A 156 -6.38 -17.41 27.57
CA ILE A 156 -5.08 -16.92 28.08
C ILE A 156 -4.62 -17.72 29.29
N LYS A 157 -5.55 -18.03 30.23
CA LYS A 157 -5.22 -18.83 31.41
C LYS A 157 -4.74 -20.25 31.01
N GLN A 158 -5.40 -20.88 30.04
CA GLN A 158 -5.04 -22.23 29.62
C GLN A 158 -3.76 -22.25 28.77
N TYR A 159 -3.52 -21.23 27.92
CA TYR A 159 -2.24 -21.07 27.22
C TYR A 159 -1.07 -20.91 28.20
N LYS A 160 -1.25 -20.16 29.30
CA LYS A 160 -0.24 -20.06 30.37
C LYS A 160 0.06 -21.43 30.98
N ASN A 161 -0.97 -22.23 31.27
CA ASN A 161 -0.81 -23.58 31.79
C ASN A 161 -0.06 -24.49 30.79
N ALA A 162 -0.41 -24.41 29.49
CA ALA A 162 0.29 -25.14 28.44
C ALA A 162 1.78 -24.78 28.40
N ASN A 163 2.11 -23.48 28.43
CA ASN A 163 3.50 -22.98 28.40
C ASN A 163 4.27 -23.28 29.70
N GLN A 164 3.59 -23.49 30.84
CA GLN A 164 4.23 -23.97 32.06
C GLN A 164 4.63 -25.45 31.97
N CYS A 165 3.86 -26.25 31.25
CA CYS A 165 4.22 -27.64 30.97
C CYS A 165 5.40 -27.71 29.98
N GLU A 166 5.27 -26.99 28.84
CA GLU A 166 6.28 -26.93 27.79
C GLU A 166 6.13 -25.63 27.00
N PRO A 167 7.16 -24.74 26.97
CA PRO A 167 7.15 -23.54 26.14
C PRO A 167 6.96 -23.89 24.66
N ASN A 168 5.92 -23.34 24.03
CA ASN A 168 5.46 -23.78 22.72
C ASN A 168 5.04 -22.58 21.87
N ALA A 169 5.50 -22.52 20.63
CA ALA A 169 5.22 -21.40 19.73
C ALA A 169 3.72 -21.23 19.43
N ALA A 170 2.96 -22.34 19.31
CA ALA A 170 1.52 -22.28 19.06
C ALA A 170 0.76 -21.71 20.27
N SER A 171 1.14 -22.14 21.50
CA SER A 171 0.53 -21.60 22.73
C SER A 171 0.82 -20.10 22.91
N TYR A 172 2.04 -19.65 22.64
CA TYR A 172 2.36 -18.22 22.70
C TYR A 172 1.67 -17.42 21.59
N LEU A 173 1.56 -17.96 20.39
CA LEU A 173 0.77 -17.33 19.30
C LEU A 173 -0.70 -17.18 19.72
N GLY A 174 -1.34 -18.27 20.15
CA GLY A 174 -2.74 -18.24 20.58
C GLY A 174 -2.95 -17.25 21.74
N MET A 175 -2.04 -17.25 22.74
CA MET A 175 -2.09 -16.31 23.85
C MET A 175 -1.98 -14.85 23.36
N GLY A 176 -1.05 -14.56 22.45
CA GLY A 176 -0.88 -13.23 21.88
C GLY A 176 -2.10 -12.75 21.12
N LEU A 177 -2.71 -13.61 20.30
CA LEU A 177 -3.95 -13.30 19.58
C LEU A 177 -5.15 -13.06 20.53
N ALA A 178 -5.27 -13.85 21.59
CA ALA A 178 -6.31 -13.66 22.60
C ALA A 178 -6.13 -12.33 23.37
N GLN A 179 -4.88 -11.96 23.70
CA GLN A 179 -4.54 -10.68 24.33
C GLN A 179 -4.80 -9.51 23.39
N GLN A 180 -4.48 -9.64 22.10
CA GLN A 180 -4.80 -8.64 21.07
C GLN A 180 -6.32 -8.41 21.00
N ALA A 181 -7.13 -9.47 20.99
CA ALA A 181 -8.58 -9.37 21.00
C ALA A 181 -9.13 -8.62 22.23
N LEU A 182 -8.45 -8.73 23.37
CA LEU A 182 -8.76 -7.98 24.59
C LEU A 182 -8.10 -6.60 24.66
N LYS A 183 -7.41 -6.16 23.58
CA LYS A 183 -6.66 -4.89 23.53
C LYS A 183 -5.52 -4.76 24.57
N GLN A 184 -5.01 -5.88 25.05
CA GLN A 184 -3.84 -5.96 25.93
C GLN A 184 -2.58 -5.96 25.07
N LEU A 185 -2.30 -4.84 24.39
CA LEU A 185 -1.28 -4.76 23.35
C LEU A 185 0.16 -5.03 23.84
N PRO A 186 0.62 -4.53 25.00
CA PRO A 186 1.94 -4.82 25.51
C PRO A 186 2.15 -6.32 25.81
N GLU A 187 1.16 -6.95 26.42
CA GLU A 187 1.21 -8.37 26.76
C GLU A 187 1.16 -9.25 25.50
N ALA A 188 0.33 -8.85 24.52
CA ALA A 188 0.24 -9.51 23.22
C ALA A 188 1.60 -9.46 22.49
N LEU A 189 2.26 -8.30 22.51
CA LEU A 189 3.58 -8.10 21.92
C LEU A 189 4.64 -9.03 22.55
N ASP A 190 4.67 -9.16 23.90
CA ASP A 190 5.56 -10.08 24.59
C ASP A 190 5.29 -11.55 24.18
N SER A 191 4.01 -11.96 24.17
CA SER A 191 3.63 -13.31 23.80
C SER A 191 4.02 -13.67 22.36
N LEU A 192 3.74 -12.78 21.40
CA LEU A 192 4.12 -12.99 20.00
C LEU A 192 5.64 -12.98 19.80
N THR A 193 6.35 -12.16 20.57
CA THR A 193 7.82 -12.14 20.55
C THR A 193 8.39 -13.47 21.04
N ARG A 194 7.82 -14.06 22.09
CA ARG A 194 8.20 -15.41 22.55
C ARG A 194 7.86 -16.50 21.53
N ALA A 195 6.68 -16.40 20.86
CA ALA A 195 6.32 -17.30 19.79
C ALA A 195 7.36 -17.29 18.66
N LEU A 196 7.79 -16.09 18.24
CA LEU A 196 8.80 -15.91 17.20
C LEU A 196 10.21 -16.27 17.67
N GLY A 197 10.51 -16.18 18.96
CA GLY A 197 11.74 -16.70 19.55
C GLY A 197 11.87 -18.23 19.43
N LEU A 198 10.74 -18.94 19.48
CA LEU A 198 10.68 -20.39 19.30
C LEU A 198 10.55 -20.81 17.82
N ALA A 199 9.87 -20.01 17.01
CA ALA A 199 9.62 -20.27 15.60
C ALA A 199 9.71 -18.97 14.77
N GLN A 200 10.90 -18.61 14.34
CA GLN A 200 11.21 -17.32 13.68
C GLN A 200 10.39 -17.05 12.40
N LYS A 201 10.00 -18.11 11.67
CA LYS A 201 9.23 -18.02 10.43
C LYS A 201 7.74 -18.31 10.60
N LEU A 202 7.19 -18.03 11.77
CA LEU A 202 5.76 -18.25 12.06
C LEU A 202 4.95 -17.11 11.48
N LEU A 203 4.47 -17.27 10.23
CA LEU A 203 3.77 -16.24 9.47
C LEU A 203 2.63 -15.55 10.26
N PRO A 204 1.70 -16.27 10.93
CA PRO A 204 0.64 -15.60 11.70
C PRO A 204 1.18 -14.74 12.86
N ALA A 205 2.28 -15.15 13.50
CA ALA A 205 2.87 -14.36 14.58
C ALA A 205 3.55 -13.09 14.08
N LEU A 206 4.25 -13.16 12.94
CA LEU A 206 4.85 -11.99 12.29
C LEU A 206 3.77 -10.96 11.93
N LEU A 207 2.69 -11.40 11.28
CA LEU A 207 1.60 -10.50 10.89
C LEU A 207 0.90 -9.86 12.10
N ALA A 208 0.57 -10.66 13.12
CA ALA A 208 -0.09 -10.15 14.31
C ALA A 208 0.81 -9.18 15.10
N ARG A 209 2.12 -9.48 15.21
CA ARG A 209 3.06 -8.59 15.89
C ARG A 209 3.26 -7.29 15.14
N ALA A 210 3.33 -7.35 13.81
CA ALA A 210 3.42 -6.17 12.96
C ALA A 210 2.19 -5.26 13.13
N GLU A 211 0.98 -5.80 13.14
CA GLU A 211 -0.25 -5.04 13.37
C GLU A 211 -0.24 -4.34 14.73
N ILE A 212 0.20 -5.02 15.77
CA ILE A 212 0.29 -4.45 17.12
C ILE A 212 1.33 -3.33 17.16
N LEU A 213 2.50 -3.53 16.56
CA LEU A 213 3.56 -2.53 16.49
C LEU A 213 3.11 -1.27 15.75
N ASP A 214 2.37 -1.43 14.65
CA ASP A 214 1.82 -0.32 13.88
C ASP A 214 0.82 0.49 14.70
N VAL A 215 -0.14 -0.17 15.36
CA VAL A 215 -1.09 0.48 16.27
C VAL A 215 -0.41 1.18 17.45
N MET A 216 0.74 0.66 17.91
CA MET A 216 1.56 1.27 18.98
C MET A 216 2.45 2.43 18.49
N GLY A 217 2.38 2.83 17.21
CA GLY A 217 3.20 3.89 16.64
C GLY A 217 4.67 3.52 16.44
N ARG A 218 4.97 2.24 16.21
CA ARG A 218 6.32 1.69 15.93
C ARG A 218 6.43 1.18 14.49
N PRO A 219 6.25 2.07 13.47
CA PRO A 219 6.08 1.67 12.08
C PRO A 219 7.31 0.98 11.47
N GLN A 220 8.53 1.32 11.90
CA GLN A 220 9.75 0.70 11.38
C GLN A 220 9.86 -0.77 11.79
N GLU A 221 9.47 -1.09 13.03
CA GLU A 221 9.47 -2.45 13.53
C GLU A 221 8.33 -3.27 12.95
N ALA A 222 7.15 -2.64 12.80
CA ALA A 222 6.02 -3.24 12.09
C ALA A 222 6.40 -3.60 10.65
N LEU A 223 7.04 -2.68 9.94
CA LEU A 223 7.51 -2.90 8.57
C LEU A 223 8.49 -4.08 8.50
N SER A 224 9.43 -4.19 9.44
CA SER A 224 10.37 -5.31 9.49
C SER A 224 9.65 -6.67 9.55
N ASP A 225 8.62 -6.78 10.39
CA ASP A 225 7.84 -8.00 10.54
C ASP A 225 6.98 -8.30 9.30
N TYR A 226 6.35 -7.27 8.70
CA TYR A 226 5.61 -7.45 7.44
C TYR A 226 6.52 -7.91 6.30
N LEU A 227 7.72 -7.35 6.18
CA LEU A 227 8.70 -7.78 5.17
C LEU A 227 9.15 -9.23 5.40
N ALA A 228 9.39 -9.61 6.66
CA ALA A 228 9.70 -10.99 7.01
C ALA A 228 8.55 -11.95 6.65
N ALA A 229 7.30 -11.54 6.92
CA ALA A 229 6.10 -12.30 6.53
C ALA A 229 5.98 -12.47 5.01
N LEU A 230 6.23 -11.40 4.24
CA LEU A 230 6.20 -11.41 2.77
C LEU A 230 7.37 -12.20 2.16
N THR A 231 8.47 -12.38 2.87
CA THR A 231 9.53 -13.33 2.44
C THR A 231 9.03 -14.78 2.48
N ILE A 232 8.12 -15.11 3.41
CA ILE A 232 7.52 -16.45 3.53
C ILE A 232 6.39 -16.63 2.51
N LYS A 233 5.52 -15.63 2.40
CA LYS A 233 4.37 -15.63 1.50
C LYS A 233 4.26 -14.28 0.77
N PRO A 234 4.91 -14.13 -0.41
CA PRO A 234 4.97 -12.86 -1.15
C PRO A 234 3.60 -12.32 -1.58
N ASP A 235 2.63 -13.19 -1.79
CA ASP A 235 1.26 -12.87 -2.22
C ASP A 235 0.26 -12.73 -1.06
N HIS A 236 0.74 -12.55 0.17
CA HIS A 236 -0.14 -12.36 1.33
C HIS A 236 -0.79 -10.97 1.29
N GLU A 237 -2.08 -10.90 0.93
CA GLU A 237 -2.81 -9.66 0.63
C GLU A 237 -2.73 -8.59 1.73
N GLN A 238 -3.04 -8.96 2.98
CA GLN A 238 -3.02 -8.01 4.09
C GLN A 238 -1.60 -7.54 4.41
N GLY A 239 -0.62 -8.45 4.36
CA GLY A 239 0.80 -8.10 4.53
C GLY A 239 1.29 -7.12 3.47
N LEU A 240 0.94 -7.35 2.19
CA LEU A 240 1.26 -6.45 1.09
C LEU A 240 0.66 -5.06 1.30
N LYS A 241 -0.64 -4.99 1.63
CA LYS A 241 -1.34 -3.73 1.86
C LYS A 241 -0.70 -2.92 2.99
N ASN A 242 -0.42 -3.55 4.12
CA ASN A 242 0.11 -2.87 5.30
C ASN A 242 1.58 -2.46 5.08
N ALA A 243 2.43 -3.37 4.58
CA ALA A 243 3.83 -3.06 4.29
C ALA A 243 3.98 -1.93 3.28
N SER A 244 3.22 -1.98 2.16
CA SER A 244 3.28 -0.95 1.13
C SER A 244 2.76 0.40 1.62
N GLY A 245 1.71 0.40 2.45
CA GLY A 245 1.21 1.62 3.09
C GLY A 245 2.26 2.30 3.96
N LEU A 246 2.95 1.52 4.80
CA LEU A 246 4.05 2.01 5.63
C LEU A 246 5.25 2.50 4.78
N LEU A 247 5.62 1.76 3.73
CA LEU A 247 6.72 2.15 2.84
C LEU A 247 6.44 3.49 2.16
N VAL A 248 5.23 3.69 1.63
CA VAL A 248 4.84 4.96 1.01
C VAL A 248 4.82 6.09 2.04
N ALA A 249 4.29 5.87 3.24
CA ALA A 249 4.31 6.85 4.33
C ALA A 249 5.72 7.25 4.78
N LEU A 250 6.69 6.34 4.61
CA LEU A 250 8.11 6.55 4.89
C LEU A 250 8.90 7.07 3.69
N ASN A 251 8.25 7.52 2.60
CA ASN A 251 8.88 7.93 1.33
C ASN A 251 9.73 6.84 0.67
N ARG A 252 9.40 5.57 0.87
CA ARG A 252 10.05 4.37 0.30
C ARG A 252 9.16 3.68 -0.74
N GLY A 253 8.48 4.48 -1.57
CA GLY A 253 7.48 3.99 -2.53
C GLY A 253 8.04 3.01 -3.57
N THR A 254 9.30 3.16 -3.97
CA THR A 254 9.99 2.23 -4.89
C THR A 254 10.03 0.81 -4.31
N GLU A 255 10.31 0.66 -3.01
CA GLU A 255 10.32 -0.64 -2.35
C GLU A 255 8.91 -1.25 -2.27
N ALA A 256 7.87 -0.40 -2.12
CA ALA A 256 6.49 -0.86 -2.21
C ALA A 256 6.18 -1.46 -3.60
N LEU A 257 6.65 -0.83 -4.68
CA LEU A 257 6.51 -1.39 -6.04
C LEU A 257 7.22 -2.73 -6.21
N GLU A 258 8.43 -2.88 -5.64
CA GLU A 258 9.16 -4.14 -5.67
C GLU A 258 8.40 -5.27 -4.97
N LEU A 259 7.72 -4.97 -3.85
CA LEU A 259 6.87 -5.96 -3.16
C LEU A 259 5.70 -6.40 -4.03
N PHE A 260 5.01 -5.46 -4.68
CA PHE A 260 3.91 -5.79 -5.58
C PHE A 260 4.38 -6.60 -6.80
N ASN A 261 5.52 -6.26 -7.39
CA ASN A 261 6.10 -7.01 -8.50
C ASN A 261 6.42 -8.46 -8.11
N LYS A 262 7.07 -8.67 -6.96
CA LYS A 262 7.34 -10.02 -6.43
C LYS A 262 6.06 -10.81 -6.17
N ALA A 263 5.02 -10.16 -5.66
CA ALA A 263 3.73 -10.80 -5.47
C ALA A 263 3.07 -11.21 -6.80
N LEU A 264 3.20 -10.39 -7.84
CA LEU A 264 2.68 -10.67 -9.18
C LEU A 264 3.49 -11.75 -9.92
N GLU A 265 4.78 -11.93 -9.62
CA GLU A 265 5.58 -13.07 -10.11
C GLU A 265 5.01 -14.40 -9.58
N VAL A 266 4.56 -14.44 -8.33
CA VAL A 266 3.96 -15.64 -7.70
C VAL A 266 2.50 -15.79 -8.10
N SER A 267 1.73 -14.72 -8.09
CA SER A 267 0.30 -14.68 -8.34
C SER A 267 -0.05 -13.58 -9.36
N PRO A 268 0.07 -13.83 -10.68
CA PRO A 268 -0.05 -12.81 -11.74
C PRO A 268 -1.42 -12.09 -11.79
N ASN A 269 -2.44 -12.68 -11.21
CA ASN A 269 -3.80 -12.12 -11.18
C ASN A 269 -4.20 -11.51 -9.83
N LEU A 270 -3.27 -11.37 -8.90
CA LEU A 270 -3.53 -10.81 -7.58
C LEU A 270 -3.98 -9.34 -7.68
N LEU A 271 -5.27 -9.12 -7.47
CA LEU A 271 -5.88 -7.80 -7.64
C LEU A 271 -5.28 -6.77 -6.68
N VAL A 272 -5.04 -7.14 -5.42
CA VAL A 272 -4.43 -6.26 -4.40
C VAL A 272 -3.06 -5.74 -4.87
N ALA A 273 -2.24 -6.61 -5.50
CA ALA A 273 -0.93 -6.19 -6.01
C ALA A 273 -1.05 -5.26 -7.23
N LYS A 274 -1.99 -5.54 -8.15
CA LYS A 274 -2.23 -4.65 -9.31
C LYS A 274 -2.71 -3.27 -8.89
N LEU A 275 -3.74 -3.21 -8.03
CA LEU A 275 -4.28 -1.94 -7.53
C LEU A 275 -3.26 -1.20 -6.64
N GLY A 276 -2.54 -1.94 -5.80
CA GLY A 276 -1.50 -1.39 -4.94
C GLY A 276 -0.33 -0.81 -5.72
N SER A 277 0.13 -1.48 -6.77
CA SER A 277 1.16 -0.97 -7.67
C SER A 277 0.72 0.33 -8.35
N ALA A 278 -0.49 0.37 -8.91
CA ALA A 278 -1.04 1.58 -9.53
C ALA A 278 -1.16 2.72 -8.50
N TRP A 279 -1.65 2.43 -7.30
CA TRP A 279 -1.74 3.42 -6.21
C TRP A 279 -0.35 3.95 -5.80
N ALA A 280 0.63 3.07 -5.55
CA ALA A 280 1.98 3.48 -5.18
C ALA A 280 2.63 4.33 -6.29
N THR A 281 2.50 3.92 -7.55
CA THR A 281 2.99 4.69 -8.70
C THR A 281 2.35 6.08 -8.74
N SER A 282 1.03 6.21 -8.51
CA SER A 282 0.34 7.50 -8.55
C SER A 282 0.76 8.46 -7.43
N LYS A 283 1.36 7.95 -6.35
CA LYS A 283 1.93 8.77 -5.27
C LYS A 283 3.32 9.32 -5.60
N MET A 284 4.09 8.58 -6.40
CA MET A 284 5.46 8.95 -6.80
C MET A 284 5.49 9.69 -8.14
N VAL A 285 4.60 9.30 -9.06
CA VAL A 285 4.51 9.89 -10.41
C VAL A 285 3.13 10.49 -10.60
N PRO A 286 2.95 11.79 -10.35
CA PRO A 286 1.69 12.47 -10.57
C PRO A 286 1.17 12.32 -12.00
N LEU A 287 -0.16 12.24 -12.15
CA LEU A 287 -0.82 11.98 -13.45
C LEU A 287 -0.53 13.05 -14.51
N TRP A 288 -0.15 14.25 -14.11
CA TRP A 288 0.17 15.36 -15.01
C TRP A 288 1.53 15.23 -15.72
N HIS A 289 2.44 14.35 -15.26
CA HIS A 289 3.77 14.20 -15.90
C HIS A 289 3.68 13.84 -17.39
N VAL A 290 2.85 12.85 -17.75
CA VAL A 290 2.74 12.43 -19.16
C VAL A 290 2.09 13.50 -20.02
N PRO A 291 0.94 14.11 -19.67
CA PRO A 291 0.38 15.25 -20.39
C PRO A 291 1.37 16.41 -20.56
N MET A 292 2.12 16.76 -19.51
CA MET A 292 3.10 17.84 -19.55
C MET A 292 4.24 17.59 -20.56
N MET A 293 4.77 16.37 -20.60
CA MET A 293 5.81 16.01 -21.58
C MET A 293 5.31 16.07 -23.03
N ASN A 294 4.01 15.86 -23.26
CA ASN A 294 3.37 15.91 -24.56
C ASN A 294 2.88 17.32 -24.95
N GLU A 295 3.02 18.31 -24.07
CA GLU A 295 2.59 19.69 -24.34
C GLU A 295 3.64 20.41 -25.20
N LEU A 296 3.56 20.25 -26.52
CA LEU A 296 4.55 20.77 -27.47
C LEU A 296 4.72 22.29 -27.37
N HIS A 297 3.62 23.04 -27.24
CA HIS A 297 3.65 24.50 -27.13
C HIS A 297 4.47 24.99 -25.93
N ARG A 298 4.34 24.32 -24.78
CA ARG A 298 5.15 24.57 -23.60
C ARG A 298 6.61 24.20 -23.85
N ASN A 299 6.85 23.01 -24.40
CA ASN A 299 8.19 22.52 -24.65
C ASN A 299 8.95 23.40 -25.66
N ASP A 300 8.29 23.88 -26.71
CA ASP A 300 8.86 24.80 -27.68
C ASP A 300 9.23 26.15 -27.04
N ALA A 301 8.37 26.69 -26.16
CA ALA A 301 8.66 27.91 -25.44
C ALA A 301 9.90 27.74 -24.53
N TYR A 302 9.99 26.64 -23.77
CA TYR A 302 11.19 26.33 -22.98
C TYR A 302 12.43 26.17 -23.87
N TYR A 303 12.30 25.47 -25.02
CA TYR A 303 13.42 25.28 -25.94
C TYR A 303 13.99 26.63 -26.43
N GLU A 304 13.15 27.60 -26.80
CA GLU A 304 13.60 28.93 -27.23
C GLU A 304 14.22 29.73 -26.07
N GLY A 305 13.64 29.69 -24.86
CA GLY A 305 14.24 30.33 -23.69
C GLY A 305 15.58 29.72 -23.29
N ILE A 306 15.71 28.39 -23.32
CA ILE A 306 16.97 27.68 -23.04
C ILE A 306 18.04 28.01 -24.10
N LYS A 307 17.65 28.14 -25.37
CA LYS A 307 18.55 28.48 -26.48
C LYS A 307 19.27 29.82 -26.29
N THR A 308 18.63 30.76 -25.65
CA THR A 308 19.29 32.05 -25.33
C THR A 308 20.25 31.95 -24.13
N ALA A 309 19.97 31.05 -23.18
CA ALA A 309 20.72 30.92 -21.93
C ALA A 309 21.84 29.87 -21.99
N ALA A 310 21.55 28.64 -22.49
CA ALA A 310 22.46 27.50 -22.47
C ALA A 310 23.46 27.52 -23.64
N GLN A 311 24.29 28.54 -23.71
CA GLN A 311 25.34 28.72 -24.73
C GLN A 311 26.55 27.77 -24.49
N PRO A 312 27.40 27.53 -25.51
CA PRO A 312 28.61 26.74 -25.37
C PRO A 312 29.52 27.18 -24.23
N GLY A 313 30.01 26.23 -23.45
CA GLY A 313 30.86 26.50 -22.28
C GLY A 313 30.09 26.75 -20.97
N LYS A 314 28.78 26.89 -20.99
CA LYS A 314 27.98 27.16 -19.80
C LYS A 314 27.72 25.90 -18.97
N LEU A 315 27.83 26.05 -17.65
CA LEU A 315 27.37 25.05 -16.67
C LEU A 315 25.91 25.35 -16.31
N VAL A 316 25.04 24.37 -16.53
CA VAL A 316 23.61 24.47 -16.26
C VAL A 316 23.25 23.67 -15.03
N LEU A 317 22.47 24.27 -14.13
CA LEU A 317 21.73 23.59 -13.06
C LEU A 317 20.27 23.51 -13.47
N GLU A 318 19.64 22.35 -13.35
CA GLU A 318 18.18 22.19 -13.45
C GLU A 318 17.60 21.78 -12.09
N ILE A 319 16.51 22.41 -11.67
CA ILE A 319 15.74 22.03 -10.49
C ILE A 319 14.37 21.49 -10.94
N GLY A 320 14.08 20.21 -10.60
CA GLY A 320 12.91 19.48 -11.07
C GLY A 320 13.15 18.86 -12.45
N ALA A 321 14.09 17.90 -12.54
CA ALA A 321 14.49 17.30 -13.81
C ALA A 321 13.35 16.55 -14.52
N GLY A 322 12.38 16.00 -13.77
CA GLY A 322 11.29 15.20 -14.31
C GLY A 322 11.83 14.07 -15.20
N SER A 323 11.52 14.13 -16.49
CA SER A 323 12.04 13.18 -17.49
C SER A 323 13.47 13.46 -17.99
N GLY A 324 14.08 14.58 -17.58
CA GLY A 324 15.35 15.08 -18.11
C GLY A 324 15.21 15.81 -19.45
N LEU A 325 13.98 16.13 -19.87
CA LEU A 325 13.72 16.77 -21.18
C LEU A 325 14.43 18.10 -21.32
N LEU A 326 14.28 19.01 -20.35
CA LEU A 326 14.87 20.35 -20.42
C LEU A 326 16.39 20.28 -20.30
N SER A 327 16.92 19.35 -19.48
CA SER A 327 18.36 19.05 -19.42
C SER A 327 18.92 18.61 -20.77
N MET A 328 18.25 17.71 -21.47
CA MET A 328 18.67 17.26 -22.80
C MET A 328 18.54 18.37 -23.85
N MET A 329 17.54 19.25 -23.74
CA MET A 329 17.45 20.45 -24.58
C MET A 329 18.68 21.36 -24.38
N ALA A 330 19.05 21.63 -23.11
CA ALA A 330 20.22 22.45 -22.81
C ALA A 330 21.54 21.82 -23.35
N ALA A 331 21.72 20.51 -23.16
CA ALA A 331 22.86 19.79 -23.71
C ALA A 331 22.92 19.84 -25.24
N LYS A 332 21.77 19.62 -25.92
CA LYS A 332 21.66 19.70 -27.37
C LYS A 332 21.96 21.11 -27.91
N LEU A 333 21.67 22.15 -27.15
CA LEU A 333 21.91 23.56 -27.48
C LEU A 333 23.35 24.01 -27.17
N GLY A 334 24.18 23.16 -26.56
CA GLY A 334 25.61 23.39 -26.41
C GLY A 334 26.12 23.61 -24.99
N ALA A 335 25.28 23.43 -23.97
CA ALA A 335 25.75 23.45 -22.59
C ALA A 335 26.92 22.49 -22.40
N SER A 336 27.99 22.91 -21.74
CA SER A 336 29.16 22.07 -21.51
C SER A 336 28.90 20.96 -20.49
N LYS A 337 28.06 21.23 -19.52
CA LYS A 337 27.58 20.30 -18.51
C LYS A 337 26.26 20.74 -17.97
N VAL A 338 25.38 19.76 -17.74
CA VAL A 338 24.08 19.95 -17.08
C VAL A 338 24.04 19.06 -15.86
N VAL A 339 23.76 19.65 -14.69
CA VAL A 339 23.48 18.93 -13.46
C VAL A 339 22.03 19.19 -13.11
N ALA A 340 21.24 18.14 -13.03
CA ALA A 340 19.82 18.25 -12.77
C ALA A 340 19.43 17.48 -11.50
N CYS A 341 18.64 18.08 -10.63
CA CYS A 341 18.16 17.41 -9.43
C CYS A 341 16.66 17.07 -9.54
N GLU A 342 16.32 15.85 -9.08
CA GLU A 342 14.98 15.30 -9.04
C GLU A 342 14.74 14.68 -7.67
N ALA A 343 13.68 15.12 -7.02
CA ALA A 343 13.39 14.73 -5.64
C ALA A 343 12.86 13.30 -5.53
N GLU A 344 12.08 12.84 -6.54
CA GLU A 344 11.49 11.52 -6.53
C GLU A 344 12.46 10.48 -7.12
N PRO A 345 12.94 9.49 -6.32
CA PRO A 345 13.96 8.56 -6.76
C PRO A 345 13.58 7.72 -7.99
N LEU A 346 12.30 7.35 -8.12
CA LEU A 346 11.79 6.59 -9.26
C LEU A 346 11.89 7.41 -10.54
N VAL A 347 11.50 8.69 -10.47
CA VAL A 347 11.56 9.62 -11.60
C VAL A 347 13.01 9.91 -11.96
N ALA A 348 13.88 10.19 -10.97
CA ALA A 348 15.31 10.43 -11.18
C ALA A 348 16.02 9.25 -11.86
N LYS A 349 15.74 8.02 -11.43
CA LYS A 349 16.26 6.80 -12.06
C LYS A 349 15.80 6.68 -13.51
N THR A 350 14.50 6.92 -13.75
CA THR A 350 13.92 6.85 -15.10
C THR A 350 14.52 7.95 -16.00
N ALA A 351 14.68 9.17 -15.50
CA ALA A 351 15.33 10.27 -16.21
C ALA A 351 16.76 9.92 -16.62
N THR A 352 17.52 9.30 -15.72
CA THR A 352 18.89 8.85 -16.00
C THR A 352 18.94 7.88 -17.18
N GLU A 353 18.01 6.90 -17.22
CA GLU A 353 17.92 5.95 -18.35
C GLU A 353 17.47 6.63 -19.65
N ILE A 354 16.53 7.60 -19.57
CA ILE A 354 16.10 8.40 -20.73
C ILE A 354 17.29 9.22 -21.29
N VAL A 355 18.02 9.91 -20.44
CA VAL A 355 19.20 10.71 -20.81
C VAL A 355 20.25 9.83 -21.51
N LYS A 356 20.51 8.65 -20.95
CA LYS A 356 21.42 7.66 -21.53
C LYS A 356 20.94 7.14 -22.90
N ALA A 357 19.67 6.80 -23.00
CA ALA A 357 19.08 6.30 -24.24
C ALA A 357 19.12 7.32 -25.39
N ASN A 358 19.11 8.62 -25.05
CA ASN A 358 19.22 9.73 -26.00
C ASN A 358 20.66 10.19 -26.27
N GLY A 359 21.68 9.54 -25.68
CA GLY A 359 23.10 9.82 -25.95
C GLY A 359 23.66 11.04 -25.23
N PHE A 360 23.04 11.51 -24.13
CA PHE A 360 23.48 12.70 -23.38
C PHE A 360 24.15 12.36 -22.05
N ALA A 361 24.45 11.10 -21.74
CA ALA A 361 25.00 10.66 -20.46
C ALA A 361 26.34 11.33 -20.08
N ASP A 362 27.15 11.74 -21.07
CA ASP A 362 28.42 12.41 -20.84
C ASP A 362 28.25 13.90 -20.44
N THR A 363 27.14 14.51 -20.84
CA THR A 363 26.86 15.95 -20.62
C THR A 363 25.87 16.17 -19.50
N VAL A 364 24.86 15.31 -19.35
CA VAL A 364 23.77 15.46 -18.38
C VAL A 364 23.94 14.47 -17.23
N THR A 365 23.92 14.98 -16.00
CA THR A 365 23.93 14.18 -14.77
C THR A 365 22.63 14.42 -14.01
N ILE A 366 21.85 13.37 -13.74
CA ILE A 366 20.65 13.43 -12.91
C ILE A 366 21.01 13.03 -11.47
N LEU A 367 20.70 13.89 -10.50
CA LEU A 367 20.89 13.66 -9.08
C LEU A 367 19.53 13.32 -8.44
N SER A 368 19.43 12.17 -7.77
CA SER A 368 18.26 11.81 -6.97
C SER A 368 18.31 12.55 -5.62
N LYS A 369 18.05 13.85 -5.64
CA LYS A 369 18.13 14.78 -4.49
C LYS A 369 17.21 15.96 -4.66
N ILE A 370 16.78 16.57 -3.56
CA ILE A 370 16.22 17.93 -3.57
C ILE A 370 17.35 18.95 -3.76
N SER A 371 17.01 20.13 -4.30
CA SER A 371 18.02 21.18 -4.59
C SER A 371 18.78 21.68 -3.36
N TYR A 372 18.16 21.61 -2.19
CA TYR A 372 18.79 21.99 -0.91
C TYR A 372 19.97 21.09 -0.51
N ASP A 373 20.00 19.85 -0.97
CA ASP A 373 21.03 18.85 -0.67
C ASP A 373 22.14 18.80 -1.73
N VAL A 374 22.07 19.68 -2.73
CA VAL A 374 23.14 19.82 -3.75
C VAL A 374 24.35 20.53 -3.14
N GLU A 375 25.51 19.87 -3.23
CA GLU A 375 26.77 20.33 -2.67
C GLU A 375 27.73 20.84 -3.75
N LEU A 376 28.25 22.09 -3.59
CA LEU A 376 29.31 22.61 -4.46
C LEU A 376 30.62 21.84 -4.28
N GLY A 377 31.32 21.59 -5.38
CA GLY A 377 32.58 20.82 -5.42
C GLY A 377 32.39 19.30 -5.39
N LYS A 378 31.18 18.84 -5.15
CA LYS A 378 30.85 17.40 -5.15
C LYS A 378 29.81 17.06 -6.22
N ASP A 379 28.61 17.59 -6.08
CA ASP A 379 27.50 17.36 -7.00
C ASP A 379 27.54 18.36 -8.18
N LEU A 380 27.75 19.61 -7.87
CA LEU A 380 27.93 20.72 -8.81
C LEU A 380 29.37 21.22 -8.73
N PRO A 381 30.18 21.15 -9.81
CA PRO A 381 31.62 21.40 -9.73
C PRO A 381 31.97 22.85 -9.30
N GLU A 382 31.18 23.81 -9.73
CA GLU A 382 31.23 25.21 -9.37
C GLU A 382 29.83 25.82 -9.41
N LYS A 383 29.68 27.11 -9.09
CA LYS A 383 28.40 27.80 -9.25
C LYS A 383 27.97 27.83 -10.71
N ALA A 384 26.68 27.52 -10.97
CA ALA A 384 26.15 27.44 -12.31
C ALA A 384 26.01 28.82 -12.98
N ASP A 385 26.20 28.84 -14.30
CA ASP A 385 25.95 29.98 -15.17
C ASP A 385 24.47 30.15 -15.51
N VAL A 386 23.74 29.06 -15.51
CA VAL A 386 22.31 29.02 -15.91
C VAL A 386 21.54 28.14 -14.93
N LEU A 387 20.38 28.62 -14.52
CA LEU A 387 19.36 27.82 -13.85
C LEU A 387 18.19 27.59 -14.80
N ILE A 388 17.81 26.34 -14.97
CA ILE A 388 16.53 25.95 -15.57
C ILE A 388 15.67 25.38 -14.46
N HIS A 389 14.42 25.75 -14.39
CA HIS A 389 13.50 25.14 -13.43
C HIS A 389 12.09 25.01 -13.97
N GLU A 390 11.43 23.94 -13.56
CA GLU A 390 10.02 23.72 -13.82
C GLU A 390 9.43 22.96 -12.63
N ILE A 391 9.32 23.66 -11.50
CA ILE A 391 8.73 23.21 -10.25
C ILE A 391 7.52 24.11 -9.92
N PHE A 392 6.55 24.11 -10.86
CA PHE A 392 5.37 24.94 -10.80
C PHE A 392 4.11 24.07 -10.68
N ASP A 393 3.29 24.36 -9.70
CA ASP A 393 1.90 23.92 -9.72
C ASP A 393 1.03 24.87 -10.58
N SER A 394 -0.26 24.58 -10.65
CA SER A 394 -1.25 25.39 -11.36
C SER A 394 -1.44 26.82 -10.79
N ALA A 395 -0.77 27.13 -9.69
CA ALA A 395 -0.73 28.45 -9.05
C ALA A 395 0.69 29.03 -8.98
N ILE A 396 1.67 28.43 -9.68
CA ILE A 396 3.11 28.77 -9.69
C ILE A 396 3.79 28.38 -8.39
N ILE A 397 3.28 28.78 -7.23
CA ILE A 397 3.99 28.83 -5.96
C ILE A 397 3.82 27.59 -5.07
N GLY A 398 3.02 26.61 -5.49
CA GLY A 398 2.63 25.43 -4.66
C GLY A 398 3.73 24.39 -4.49
N GLU A 399 4.72 24.32 -5.37
CA GLU A 399 5.81 23.33 -5.32
C GLU A 399 7.11 23.88 -4.70
N HIS A 400 6.99 24.82 -3.78
CA HIS A 400 8.11 25.45 -3.08
C HIS A 400 9.14 26.16 -4.00
N VAL A 401 8.71 26.61 -5.18
CA VAL A 401 9.60 27.28 -6.14
C VAL A 401 10.31 28.49 -5.55
N LEU A 402 9.57 29.34 -4.80
CA LEU A 402 10.13 30.59 -4.26
C LEU A 402 11.29 30.32 -3.26
N PRO A 403 11.14 29.46 -2.24
CA PRO A 403 12.26 29.11 -1.36
C PRO A 403 13.42 28.41 -2.09
N ALA A 404 13.11 27.54 -3.08
CA ALA A 404 14.15 26.84 -3.85
C ALA A 404 15.01 27.81 -4.67
N LEU A 405 14.38 28.82 -5.28
CA LEU A 405 15.09 29.89 -6.02
C LEU A 405 15.91 30.80 -5.10
N GLU A 406 15.38 31.18 -3.93
CA GLU A 406 16.12 31.94 -2.92
C GLU A 406 17.38 31.20 -2.48
N ASP A 407 17.29 29.89 -2.22
CA ASP A 407 18.41 29.04 -1.85
C ASP A 407 19.41 28.88 -3.00
N ALA A 408 18.93 28.55 -4.20
CA ALA A 408 19.78 28.34 -5.37
C ALA A 408 20.60 29.60 -5.70
N LYS A 409 20.00 30.79 -5.71
CA LYS A 409 20.69 32.06 -5.92
C LYS A 409 21.80 32.30 -4.89
N LYS A 410 21.56 31.99 -3.64
CA LYS A 410 22.52 32.16 -2.56
C LYS A 410 23.70 31.19 -2.68
N ARG A 411 23.45 29.94 -2.95
CA ARG A 411 24.44 28.85 -2.84
C ARG A 411 25.00 28.37 -4.17
N LEU A 412 24.14 28.20 -5.18
CA LEU A 412 24.42 27.37 -6.35
C LEU A 412 24.67 28.17 -7.63
N LEU A 413 24.25 29.44 -7.68
CA LEU A 413 24.32 30.26 -8.89
C LEU A 413 25.44 31.34 -8.82
N LYS A 414 26.01 31.67 -9.98
CA LYS A 414 26.85 32.87 -10.15
C LYS A 414 25.97 34.12 -10.01
N PRO A 415 26.55 35.28 -9.63
CA PRO A 415 25.78 36.51 -9.45
C PRO A 415 25.04 36.99 -10.71
N ASP A 416 25.58 36.68 -11.87
CA ASP A 416 25.07 37.02 -13.21
C ASP A 416 24.41 35.83 -13.93
N ALA A 417 24.07 34.78 -13.19
CA ALA A 417 23.45 33.60 -13.77
C ALA A 417 22.12 33.92 -14.44
N LEU A 418 21.91 33.34 -15.61
CA LEU A 418 20.62 33.40 -16.32
C LEU A 418 19.65 32.40 -15.70
N ILE A 419 18.36 32.75 -15.66
CA ILE A 419 17.32 31.91 -15.09
C ILE A 419 16.20 31.72 -16.12
N VAL A 420 15.79 30.49 -16.37
CA VAL A 420 14.74 30.12 -17.31
C VAL A 420 13.67 29.29 -16.57
N PRO A 421 12.41 29.77 -16.51
CA PRO A 421 11.92 31.09 -16.93
C PRO A 421 12.50 32.21 -16.06
N HIS A 422 12.61 33.41 -16.62
CA HIS A 422 13.14 34.55 -15.89
C HIS A 422 12.10 35.23 -14.98
N ALA A 423 10.81 35.03 -15.27
CA ALA A 423 9.71 35.46 -14.42
C ALA A 423 8.47 34.59 -14.63
N ALA A 424 7.56 34.64 -13.68
CA ALA A 424 6.25 34.02 -13.79
C ALA A 424 5.18 34.92 -13.16
N SER A 425 3.94 34.83 -13.68
CA SER A 425 2.82 35.64 -13.22
C SER A 425 1.58 34.77 -12.96
N ILE A 426 0.92 35.05 -11.84
CA ILE A 426 -0.45 34.59 -11.59
C ILE A 426 -1.39 35.59 -12.22
N MET A 427 -2.07 35.19 -13.30
CA MET A 427 -3.02 35.98 -14.06
C MET A 427 -4.43 35.76 -13.58
N ILE A 428 -5.26 36.81 -13.55
CA ILE A 428 -6.67 36.71 -13.20
C ILE A 428 -7.56 37.54 -14.15
N ALA A 429 -8.83 37.12 -14.24
CA ALA A 429 -9.89 37.90 -14.86
C ALA A 429 -11.23 37.61 -14.17
N LEU A 430 -12.19 38.55 -14.27
CA LEU A 430 -13.58 38.30 -13.94
C LEU A 430 -14.17 37.31 -14.94
N MET A 431 -15.04 36.42 -14.48
CA MET A 431 -15.63 35.40 -15.35
C MET A 431 -17.11 35.18 -15.12
N GLY A 432 -17.84 34.88 -16.20
CA GLY A 432 -19.26 34.60 -16.22
C GLY A 432 -19.63 33.60 -17.31
N GLY A 433 -20.87 33.72 -17.77
CA GLY A 433 -21.45 32.83 -18.78
C GLY A 433 -22.43 31.81 -18.20
N GLU A 434 -23.40 31.40 -19.02
CA GLU A 434 -24.47 30.48 -18.58
C GLU A 434 -23.92 29.11 -18.14
N ALA A 435 -22.97 28.57 -18.91
CA ALA A 435 -22.33 27.28 -18.58
C ALA A 435 -21.60 27.36 -17.25
N ALA A 436 -20.88 28.46 -16.98
CA ALA A 436 -20.21 28.69 -15.70
C ALA A 436 -21.22 28.76 -14.54
N GLY A 437 -22.33 29.47 -14.74
CA GLY A 437 -23.41 29.55 -13.73
C GLY A 437 -23.95 28.16 -13.39
N LYS A 438 -24.28 27.34 -14.38
CA LYS A 438 -24.79 25.97 -14.20
C LYS A 438 -23.77 25.02 -13.52
N TYR A 439 -22.50 25.22 -13.79
CA TYR A 439 -21.44 24.38 -13.17
C TYR A 439 -21.15 24.78 -11.73
N LEU A 440 -21.19 26.06 -11.43
CA LEU A 440 -20.72 26.58 -10.12
C LEU A 440 -21.83 26.70 -9.09
N ARG A 441 -23.09 26.70 -9.51
CA ARG A 441 -24.25 26.94 -8.63
C ARG A 441 -25.40 26.03 -8.99
N VAL A 442 -26.21 25.75 -7.98
CA VAL A 442 -27.48 25.08 -8.13
C VAL A 442 -28.58 25.96 -7.53
N ASP A 443 -29.66 26.17 -8.27
CA ASP A 443 -30.85 26.89 -7.77
C ASP A 443 -31.95 25.87 -7.47
N SER A 444 -32.36 25.08 -8.46
CA SER A 444 -33.40 24.08 -8.32
C SER A 444 -33.14 22.86 -9.21
N SER A 445 -33.67 21.70 -8.84
CA SER A 445 -33.72 20.50 -9.67
C SER A 445 -35.01 19.74 -9.42
N ASN A 446 -35.70 19.29 -10.49
CA ASN A 446 -36.94 18.50 -10.40
C ASN A 446 -38.03 19.15 -9.52
N GLY A 447 -38.10 20.51 -9.50
CA GLY A 447 -39.07 21.27 -8.72
C GLY A 447 -38.67 21.49 -7.24
N PHE A 448 -37.48 21.06 -6.81
CA PHE A 448 -36.98 21.30 -5.46
C PHE A 448 -35.97 22.45 -5.47
N ASP A 449 -36.09 23.36 -4.50
CA ASP A 449 -35.10 24.41 -4.27
C ASP A 449 -33.86 23.80 -3.57
N LEU A 450 -32.72 23.90 -4.23
CA LEU A 450 -31.41 23.39 -3.77
C LEU A 450 -30.44 24.54 -3.47
N SER A 451 -30.89 25.78 -3.53
CA SER A 451 -30.01 26.96 -3.44
C SER A 451 -29.16 27.03 -2.17
N LEU A 452 -29.64 26.46 -1.06
CA LEU A 452 -28.89 26.39 0.18
C LEU A 452 -27.59 25.58 0.05
N PHE A 453 -27.50 24.63 -0.88
CA PHE A 453 -26.29 23.86 -1.13
C PHE A 453 -25.10 24.72 -1.52
N ASN A 454 -25.36 25.88 -2.15
CA ASN A 454 -24.31 26.82 -2.52
C ASN A 454 -23.51 27.37 -1.35
N SER A 455 -24.05 27.36 -0.13
CA SER A 455 -23.35 27.84 1.09
C SER A 455 -22.19 26.93 1.51
N ILE A 456 -22.23 25.64 1.14
CA ILE A 456 -21.21 24.63 1.45
C ILE A 456 -20.39 24.22 0.24
N ALA A 457 -20.72 24.69 -0.96
CA ALA A 457 -19.98 24.37 -2.18
C ALA A 457 -18.59 25.04 -2.17
N SER A 458 -17.59 24.35 -2.73
CA SER A 458 -16.21 24.81 -2.77
C SER A 458 -16.10 26.21 -3.40
N LYS A 459 -15.27 27.06 -2.79
CA LYS A 459 -14.94 28.39 -3.33
C LYS A 459 -13.77 28.35 -4.32
N LYS A 460 -12.83 27.41 -4.16
CA LYS A 460 -11.66 27.24 -5.04
C LYS A 460 -11.83 25.94 -5.82
N ILE A 461 -11.94 26.04 -7.13
CA ILE A 461 -12.32 24.93 -8.01
C ILE A 461 -11.30 24.85 -9.15
N PRO A 462 -10.37 23.89 -9.12
CA PRO A 462 -9.50 23.62 -10.26
C PRO A 462 -10.30 22.96 -11.39
N PHE A 463 -9.99 23.28 -12.64
CA PHE A 463 -10.66 22.73 -13.82
C PHE A 463 -9.74 22.72 -15.04
N TYR A 464 -10.01 21.81 -15.97
CA TYR A 464 -9.50 21.87 -17.33
C TYR A 464 -10.48 22.63 -18.21
N ARG A 465 -10.00 23.17 -19.34
CA ARG A 465 -10.82 23.99 -20.20
C ARG A 465 -12.06 23.27 -20.77
N GLU A 466 -11.91 21.99 -21.06
CA GLU A 466 -12.95 21.14 -21.62
C GLU A 466 -14.14 20.96 -20.68
N ASP A 467 -13.95 21.20 -19.39
CA ASP A 467 -15.01 21.04 -18.39
C ASP A 467 -16.05 22.15 -18.42
N ILE A 468 -15.62 23.39 -18.72
CA ILE A 468 -16.50 24.58 -18.62
C ILE A 468 -16.19 25.62 -19.69
N ALA A 469 -17.23 26.07 -20.41
CA ALA A 469 -17.15 27.25 -21.29
C ALA A 469 -17.26 28.55 -20.46
N LEU A 470 -16.11 29.16 -20.14
CA LEU A 470 -16.03 30.42 -19.41
C LEU A 470 -16.09 31.62 -20.37
N VAL A 471 -16.80 32.66 -19.95
CA VAL A 471 -16.82 33.98 -20.63
C VAL A 471 -16.01 34.96 -19.76
N PRO A 472 -14.83 35.44 -20.23
CA PRO A 472 -14.11 36.51 -19.55
C PRO A 472 -14.95 37.79 -19.55
N MET A 473 -15.06 38.43 -18.39
CA MET A 473 -15.86 39.65 -18.22
C MET A 473 -15.00 40.87 -17.89
N SER A 474 -13.68 40.72 -17.82
CA SER A 474 -12.71 41.81 -17.73
C SER A 474 -11.49 41.50 -18.59
N ALA A 475 -10.62 42.48 -18.82
CA ALA A 475 -9.25 42.21 -19.26
C ALA A 475 -8.48 41.38 -18.20
N ALA A 476 -7.48 40.63 -18.66
CA ALA A 476 -6.55 39.93 -17.77
C ALA A 476 -5.70 40.92 -16.98
N VAL A 477 -5.47 40.60 -15.72
CA VAL A 477 -4.60 41.39 -14.83
C VAL A 477 -3.54 40.48 -14.25
N ASP A 478 -2.31 40.98 -14.21
CA ASP A 478 -1.20 40.34 -13.47
C ASP A 478 -1.43 40.54 -11.98
N ALA A 479 -1.93 39.51 -11.32
CA ALA A 479 -2.19 39.58 -9.88
C ALA A 479 -0.93 39.56 -9.06
N PHE A 480 -0.01 38.64 -9.38
CA PHE A 480 1.31 38.52 -8.73
C PHE A 480 2.35 38.16 -9.77
N ARG A 481 3.41 38.95 -9.89
CA ARG A 481 4.54 38.68 -10.77
C ARG A 481 5.79 38.44 -9.93
N PHE A 482 6.45 37.32 -10.17
CA PHE A 482 7.68 36.90 -9.54
C PHE A 482 8.82 37.06 -10.54
N ASP A 483 9.69 38.04 -10.33
CA ASP A 483 10.89 38.26 -11.13
C ASP A 483 12.02 37.38 -10.57
N PHE A 484 12.25 36.25 -11.22
CA PHE A 484 13.23 35.27 -10.75
C PHE A 484 14.67 35.69 -10.96
N VAL A 485 14.95 36.70 -11.76
CA VAL A 485 16.30 37.25 -11.96
C VAL A 485 16.62 38.33 -10.93
N ASN A 486 15.78 39.34 -10.79
CA ASN A 486 16.11 40.53 -10.02
C ASN A 486 15.64 40.47 -8.55
N GLN A 487 14.61 39.74 -8.24
CA GLN A 487 14.17 39.58 -6.86
C GLN A 487 14.96 38.49 -6.13
N HIS A 488 15.46 38.79 -4.93
CA HIS A 488 16.21 37.87 -4.06
C HIS A 488 15.36 37.32 -2.91
N SER A 489 14.16 37.84 -2.70
CA SER A 489 13.22 37.41 -1.67
C SER A 489 11.80 37.64 -2.17
N TYR A 490 10.90 36.73 -1.84
CA TYR A 490 9.51 36.71 -2.28
C TYR A 490 8.59 36.66 -1.04
N PRO A 491 8.35 37.80 -0.37
CA PRO A 491 7.48 37.84 0.80
C PRO A 491 6.04 37.49 0.44
N ALA A 492 5.26 37.06 1.41
CA ALA A 492 3.81 36.97 1.29
C ALA A 492 3.23 38.36 0.99
N GLU A 493 2.24 38.42 0.11
CA GLU A 493 1.63 39.69 -0.31
C GLU A 493 0.11 39.70 -0.07
N ASN A 494 -0.40 40.90 0.23
CA ASN A 494 -1.83 41.21 0.25
C ASN A 494 -2.05 42.56 -0.42
N LYS A 495 -2.97 42.61 -1.39
CA LYS A 495 -3.28 43.86 -2.11
C LYS A 495 -4.70 43.86 -2.63
N ILE A 496 -5.18 45.06 -3.01
CA ILE A 496 -6.44 45.25 -3.70
C ILE A 496 -6.16 45.51 -5.17
N LEU A 497 -6.81 44.74 -6.04
CA LEU A 497 -6.77 44.91 -7.49
C LEU A 497 -8.08 45.44 -7.97
N GLU A 498 -8.05 46.31 -8.98
CA GLU A 498 -9.23 46.85 -9.63
C GLU A 498 -9.38 46.26 -11.04
N LEU A 499 -10.47 45.56 -11.28
CA LEU A 499 -10.79 44.94 -12.56
C LEU A 499 -12.01 45.66 -13.16
N THR A 500 -11.86 46.19 -14.38
CA THR A 500 -12.94 46.86 -15.08
C THR A 500 -13.69 45.89 -15.98
N ALA A 501 -15.00 45.81 -15.81
CA ALA A 501 -15.88 44.97 -16.62
C ALA A 501 -15.89 45.43 -18.10
N THR A 502 -15.63 44.50 -19.00
CA THR A 502 -15.67 44.72 -20.45
C THR A 502 -17.02 44.34 -21.07
N THR A 503 -17.79 43.53 -20.36
CA THR A 503 -19.12 43.05 -20.75
C THR A 503 -20.12 43.21 -19.61
N GLU A 504 -21.39 43.16 -19.90
CA GLU A 504 -22.47 43.12 -18.91
C GLU A 504 -22.94 41.70 -18.66
N GLY A 505 -23.55 41.42 -17.50
CA GLY A 505 -24.11 40.12 -17.14
C GLY A 505 -23.72 39.66 -15.75
N LEU A 506 -24.06 38.41 -15.44
CA LEU A 506 -23.73 37.80 -14.16
C LEU A 506 -22.27 37.28 -14.13
N CYS A 507 -21.51 37.84 -13.22
CA CYS A 507 -20.17 37.40 -12.88
C CYS A 507 -20.23 36.42 -11.70
N TYR A 508 -19.68 35.21 -11.85
CA TYR A 508 -19.75 34.17 -10.85
C TYR A 508 -18.46 34.08 -10.01
N GLY A 509 -17.39 34.75 -10.44
CA GLY A 509 -16.11 34.68 -9.73
C GLY A 509 -14.92 35.19 -10.53
N ILE A 510 -13.76 34.74 -10.13
CA ILE A 510 -12.47 35.07 -10.73
C ILE A 510 -11.89 33.77 -11.29
N VAL A 511 -11.37 33.81 -12.51
CA VAL A 511 -10.58 32.74 -13.08
C VAL A 511 -9.10 33.09 -12.99
N GLN A 512 -8.31 32.14 -12.54
CA GLN A 512 -6.85 32.20 -12.41
C GLN A 512 -6.20 31.26 -13.41
N TRP A 513 -5.08 31.70 -13.99
CA TRP A 513 -4.17 30.90 -14.81
C TRP A 513 -2.74 31.40 -14.63
N ILE A 514 -1.78 30.82 -15.35
CA ILE A 514 -0.36 31.19 -15.23
C ILE A 514 0.21 31.72 -16.55
N ARG A 515 1.19 32.62 -16.43
CA ARG A 515 2.07 33.07 -17.50
C ARG A 515 3.51 32.87 -17.09
N LEU A 516 4.32 32.32 -18.00
CA LEU A 516 5.77 32.17 -17.85
C LEU A 516 6.46 33.06 -18.86
N GLU A 517 7.43 33.84 -18.42
CA GLU A 517 8.34 34.63 -19.25
C GLU A 517 9.65 33.85 -19.33
N LEU A 518 9.91 33.11 -20.45
CA LEU A 518 11.08 32.21 -20.57
C LEU A 518 12.35 33.03 -20.79
N ASP A 519 12.27 34.09 -21.61
CA ASP A 519 13.26 35.13 -21.78
C ASP A 519 12.57 36.47 -22.15
N ALA A 520 13.33 37.50 -22.52
CA ALA A 520 12.77 38.81 -22.86
C ALA A 520 11.78 38.81 -24.03
N ASN A 521 11.79 37.76 -24.86
CA ASN A 521 11.00 37.71 -26.12
C ASN A 521 10.05 36.53 -26.16
N THR A 522 10.23 35.53 -25.27
CA THR A 522 9.50 34.27 -25.33
C THR A 522 8.62 34.11 -24.09
N ASN A 523 7.31 34.04 -24.32
CA ASN A 523 6.32 33.83 -23.27
C ASN A 523 5.49 32.59 -23.54
N TRP A 524 5.05 31.93 -22.47
CA TRP A 524 4.05 30.90 -22.48
C TRP A 524 2.91 31.25 -21.52
N GLU A 525 1.68 30.96 -21.88
CA GLU A 525 0.51 31.29 -21.07
C GLU A 525 -0.62 30.29 -21.38
N ASN A 526 -1.44 29.95 -20.37
CA ASN A 526 -2.62 29.06 -20.53
C ASN A 526 -3.94 29.73 -20.17
N PRO A 527 -4.33 30.82 -20.85
CA PRO A 527 -5.57 31.53 -20.55
C PRO A 527 -6.80 30.62 -20.72
N PRO A 528 -7.91 30.90 -20.02
CA PRO A 528 -9.14 30.09 -20.09
C PRO A 528 -9.78 30.08 -21.49
N THR A 529 -9.40 31.01 -22.37
CA THR A 529 -9.88 31.11 -23.75
C THR A 529 -8.99 30.44 -24.78
N ASP A 530 -7.83 29.94 -24.41
CA ASP A 530 -6.93 29.26 -25.35
C ASP A 530 -7.49 27.91 -25.78
N ILE A 531 -7.77 27.79 -27.08
CA ILE A 531 -8.32 26.58 -27.70
C ILE A 531 -7.26 25.56 -28.12
N ARG A 532 -5.97 25.96 -28.12
CA ARG A 532 -4.87 25.21 -28.73
C ARG A 532 -4.25 24.16 -27.83
N SER A 533 -4.45 24.23 -26.52
CA SER A 533 -3.69 23.41 -25.59
C SER A 533 -4.51 22.64 -24.57
N THR A 534 -4.39 21.33 -24.62
CA THR A 534 -4.45 20.52 -23.40
C THR A 534 -3.22 20.86 -22.59
N THR A 535 -3.36 21.64 -21.53
CA THR A 535 -2.24 21.96 -20.63
C THR A 535 -2.27 21.04 -19.43
N ALA A 536 -1.09 20.66 -18.93
CA ALA A 536 -0.95 19.93 -17.68
C ALA A 536 -1.35 20.76 -16.46
N TRP A 537 -1.23 22.10 -16.56
CA TRP A 537 -1.63 23.02 -15.50
C TRP A 537 -3.10 23.40 -15.61
N GLN A 538 -3.85 23.06 -14.56
CA GLN A 538 -5.26 23.44 -14.43
C GLN A 538 -5.41 24.95 -14.26
N ARG A 539 -6.56 25.45 -14.65
CA ARG A 539 -7.01 26.79 -14.25
C ARG A 539 -7.81 26.66 -12.97
N THR A 540 -7.93 27.76 -12.23
CA THR A 540 -8.66 27.75 -10.96
C THR A 540 -9.72 28.83 -10.96
N ILE A 541 -10.95 28.46 -10.57
CA ILE A 541 -12.02 29.41 -10.33
C ILE A 541 -12.10 29.71 -8.84
N TYR A 542 -12.17 31.00 -8.50
CA TYR A 542 -12.54 31.49 -7.16
C TYR A 542 -13.96 32.01 -7.24
N ARG A 543 -14.90 31.19 -6.79
CA ARG A 543 -16.33 31.44 -6.87
C ARG A 543 -16.78 32.49 -5.84
N PHE A 544 -17.55 33.50 -6.24
CA PHE A 544 -18.20 34.42 -5.31
C PHE A 544 -19.36 33.76 -4.57
N ASP A 545 -19.60 34.19 -3.34
CA ASP A 545 -20.72 33.67 -2.52
C ASP A 545 -22.07 33.98 -3.22
N GLN A 546 -22.21 35.19 -3.80
CA GLN A 546 -23.32 35.59 -4.62
C GLN A 546 -22.80 36.11 -5.98
N PRO A 547 -23.44 35.76 -7.10
CA PRO A 547 -23.11 36.34 -8.38
C PRO A 547 -23.23 37.84 -8.36
N LEU A 548 -22.31 38.53 -9.02
CA LEU A 548 -22.34 40.00 -9.13
C LEU A 548 -22.88 40.40 -10.49
N GLN A 549 -23.93 41.23 -10.52
CA GLN A 549 -24.41 41.80 -11.75
C GLN A 549 -23.45 42.89 -12.21
N LEU A 550 -22.81 42.68 -13.35
CA LEU A 550 -21.90 43.66 -13.96
C LEU A 550 -22.60 44.49 -15.03
N THR A 551 -22.18 45.75 -15.14
CA THR A 551 -22.40 46.62 -16.28
C THR A 551 -21.05 46.95 -16.91
N LYS A 552 -21.01 47.16 -18.23
CA LYS A 552 -19.78 47.53 -18.93
C LYS A 552 -19.18 48.81 -18.35
N GLY A 553 -17.89 48.79 -18.04
CA GLY A 553 -17.16 49.89 -17.39
C GLY A 553 -17.23 49.88 -15.85
N MET A 554 -18.01 49.00 -15.25
CA MET A 554 -18.03 48.84 -13.79
C MET A 554 -16.68 48.34 -13.26
N THR A 555 -16.15 48.97 -12.22
CA THR A 555 -14.92 48.54 -11.54
C THR A 555 -15.26 47.65 -10.39
N VAL A 556 -14.64 46.47 -10.34
CA VAL A 556 -14.74 45.48 -9.25
C VAL A 556 -13.43 45.43 -8.50
N LYS A 557 -13.47 45.57 -7.18
CA LYS A 557 -12.32 45.49 -6.32
C LYS A 557 -12.14 44.06 -5.82
N ILE A 558 -10.94 43.49 -6.04
CA ILE A 558 -10.57 42.13 -5.68
C ILE A 558 -9.50 42.17 -4.61
N ALA A 559 -9.75 41.52 -3.49
CA ALA A 559 -8.75 41.21 -2.51
C ALA A 559 -7.88 40.02 -3.00
N ALA A 560 -6.63 40.29 -3.24
CA ALA A 560 -5.66 39.30 -3.71
C ALA A 560 -4.57 39.07 -2.65
N SER A 561 -4.32 37.82 -2.30
CA SER A 561 -3.29 37.45 -1.32
C SER A 561 -2.57 36.17 -1.71
N HIS A 562 -1.34 36.01 -1.24
CA HIS A 562 -0.64 34.73 -1.20
C HIS A 562 0.25 34.61 0.04
N ASP A 563 0.42 33.37 0.50
CA ASP A 563 1.26 33.00 1.65
C ASP A 563 2.62 32.39 1.26
N ARG A 564 3.01 32.53 0.00
CA ARG A 564 4.16 31.90 -0.67
C ARG A 564 3.96 30.44 -1.11
N ALA A 565 2.80 29.84 -0.79
CA ALA A 565 2.46 28.48 -1.18
C ALA A 565 1.12 28.39 -1.93
N SER A 566 0.20 29.31 -1.64
CA SER A 566 -1.12 29.34 -2.29
C SER A 566 -1.65 30.76 -2.46
N PRO A 567 -2.19 31.11 -3.62
CA PRO A 567 -2.92 32.35 -3.82
C PRO A 567 -4.38 32.21 -3.37
N TRP A 568 -4.98 33.34 -3.02
CA TRP A 568 -6.40 33.48 -2.74
C TRP A 568 -6.95 34.78 -3.31
N PHE A 569 -8.16 34.69 -3.90
CA PHE A 569 -8.85 35.83 -4.49
C PHE A 569 -10.31 35.85 -4.01
N ASP A 570 -10.82 37.03 -3.65
CA ASP A 570 -12.21 37.25 -3.25
C ASP A 570 -12.61 38.72 -3.55
N LEU A 571 -13.92 39.04 -3.47
CA LEU A 571 -14.35 40.42 -3.50
C LEU A 571 -13.76 41.20 -2.30
N ALA A 572 -13.21 42.38 -2.57
CA ALA A 572 -12.80 43.26 -1.47
C ALA A 572 -14.05 43.79 -0.74
N LYS A 573 -14.01 43.75 0.56
CA LYS A 573 -15.07 44.26 1.43
C LYS A 573 -15.02 45.77 1.51
#